data_d232bb442b8c2ffad6eea5df8f514030
#
_entry.id   d232bb442b8c2ffad6eea5df8f514030
#
_cell.length_a   1.000
_cell.length_b   1.000
_cell.length_c   1.000
_cell.angle_alpha   90.00
_cell.angle_beta   90.00
_cell.angle_gamma   90.00
#
_symmetry.space_group_name_H-M   'P 1'
#
loop_
_entity.id
_entity.type
_entity.pdbx_description
1 polymer ?
#
loop_
_entity_poly.entity_id
_entity_poly.type
_entity_poly.pdbx_seq_one_letter_code
_entity_poly.pdbx_strand_id
1 'polypeptide(L)'
;MIFLYYLAIASTSESAEETSLIEGFNHIAEGFLLETAILLKIIIEGIAIFILALAIIKAIKELLFRNRRMDREEKLSQVRLDLGVALALSLEFLLAADIVATAVSPSWDAVGKLAAISGIRTFLNYFLEREVRDLELEKREKRLKNISTEA
;
A
#
# COMPACT_ATOMS: atom_id res chain seq x y z
N MET A 1 -45.04 42.87 20.36
CA MET A 1 -43.75 43.19 19.73
C MET A 1 -42.55 42.67 20.54
N ILE A 2 -42.42 42.94 21.81
CA ILE A 2 -41.33 42.53 22.66
C ILE A 2 -41.22 40.99 22.79
N PHE A 3 -42.31 40.26 22.83
CA PHE A 3 -42.33 38.80 22.95
C PHE A 3 -41.75 38.11 21.69
N LEU A 4 -42.05 38.60 20.49
CA LEU A 4 -41.49 38.08 19.26
C LEU A 4 -39.98 38.34 19.13
N TYR A 5 -39.51 39.45 19.71
CA TYR A 5 -38.09 39.77 19.76
C TYR A 5 -37.30 38.82 20.69
N TYR A 6 -37.86 38.49 21.87
CA TYR A 6 -37.27 37.52 22.78
C TYR A 6 -37.27 36.09 22.20
N LEU A 7 -38.33 35.71 21.48
CA LEU A 7 -38.43 34.41 20.84
C LEU A 7 -37.42 34.25 19.71
N ALA A 8 -37.18 35.32 18.93
CA ALA A 8 -36.17 35.33 17.89
C ALA A 8 -34.73 35.25 18.46
N ILE A 9 -34.44 35.93 19.57
CA ILE A 9 -33.14 35.84 20.23
C ILE A 9 -32.92 34.44 20.84
N ALA A 10 -33.94 33.83 21.44
CA ALA A 10 -33.84 32.49 22.00
C ALA A 10 -33.56 31.44 20.91
N SER A 11 -34.23 31.54 19.74
CA SER A 11 -34.01 30.62 18.64
C SER A 11 -32.62 30.78 17.98
N THR A 12 -32.08 32.02 17.94
CA THR A 12 -30.74 32.25 17.45
C THR A 12 -29.63 31.81 18.39
N SER A 13 -29.87 31.88 19.70
CA SER A 13 -28.89 31.38 20.69
C SER A 13 -28.81 29.87 20.71
N GLU A 14 -29.97 29.18 20.58
CA GLU A 14 -30.03 27.71 20.54
C GLU A 14 -29.37 27.14 19.26
N SER A 15 -29.60 27.76 18.12
CA SER A 15 -28.91 27.38 16.88
C SER A 15 -27.41 27.66 16.89
N ALA A 16 -26.97 28.71 17.60
CA ALA A 16 -25.54 29.01 17.71
C ALA A 16 -24.82 28.03 18.66
N GLU A 17 -25.45 27.58 19.75
CA GLU A 17 -24.90 26.54 20.61
C GLU A 17 -24.82 25.18 19.91
N GLU A 18 -25.87 24.75 19.21
CA GLU A 18 -25.83 23.52 18.43
C GLU A 18 -24.74 23.56 17.35
N THR A 19 -24.59 24.68 16.66
CA THR A 19 -23.54 24.82 15.64
C THR A 19 -22.15 24.74 16.25
N SER A 20 -21.92 25.36 17.41
CA SER A 20 -20.63 25.33 18.11
C SER A 20 -20.27 23.93 18.63
N LEU A 21 -21.24 23.15 19.09
CA LEU A 21 -21.05 21.77 19.52
C LEU A 21 -20.73 20.85 18.33
N ILE A 22 -21.41 21.04 17.21
CA ILE A 22 -21.14 20.28 15.97
C ILE A 22 -19.76 20.60 15.42
N GLU A 23 -19.37 21.87 15.39
CA GLU A 23 -18.03 22.29 14.97
C GLU A 23 -16.94 21.74 15.90
N GLY A 24 -17.15 21.78 17.20
CA GLY A 24 -16.24 21.20 18.18
C GLY A 24 -16.08 19.68 18.02
N PHE A 25 -17.20 18.98 17.81
CA PHE A 25 -17.19 17.54 17.55
C PHE A 25 -16.47 17.20 16.24
N ASN A 26 -16.75 17.93 15.18
CA ASN A 26 -16.09 17.73 13.88
C ASN A 26 -14.59 17.96 13.99
N HIS A 27 -14.15 19.00 14.68
CA HIS A 27 -12.72 19.28 14.87
C HIS A 27 -11.98 18.18 15.66
N ILE A 28 -12.62 17.61 16.67
CA ILE A 28 -12.07 16.49 17.45
C ILE A 28 -12.06 15.22 16.57
N ALA A 29 -13.12 14.96 15.84
CA ALA A 29 -13.22 13.81 14.95
C ALA A 29 -12.19 13.87 13.81
N GLU A 30 -11.99 15.03 13.20
CA GLU A 30 -10.96 15.26 12.18
C GLU A 30 -9.55 15.04 12.73
N GLY A 31 -9.26 15.58 13.93
CA GLY A 31 -7.97 15.37 14.59
C GLY A 31 -7.69 13.90 14.88
N PHE A 32 -8.68 13.17 15.40
CA PHE A 32 -8.55 11.74 15.67
C PHE A 32 -8.38 10.91 14.39
N LEU A 33 -9.13 11.24 13.33
CA LEU A 33 -9.00 10.60 12.03
C LEU A 33 -7.61 10.82 11.43
N LEU A 34 -7.09 12.04 11.49
CA LEU A 34 -5.74 12.38 11.03
C LEU A 34 -4.66 11.57 11.75
N GLU A 35 -4.72 11.53 13.06
CA GLU A 35 -3.72 10.85 13.89
C GLU A 35 -3.76 9.33 13.66
N THR A 36 -4.96 8.76 13.58
CA THR A 36 -5.16 7.34 13.28
C THR A 36 -4.68 6.97 11.88
N ALA A 37 -4.94 7.80 10.88
CA ALA A 37 -4.50 7.56 9.51
C ALA A 37 -2.97 7.64 9.37
N ILE A 38 -2.33 8.60 10.05
CA ILE A 38 -0.86 8.69 10.07
C ILE A 38 -0.25 7.45 10.73
N LEU A 39 -0.80 7.00 11.85
CA LEU A 39 -0.34 5.80 12.52
C LEU A 39 -0.49 4.56 11.62
N LEU A 40 -1.66 4.41 11.02
CA LEU A 40 -1.95 3.29 10.11
C LEU A 40 -1.02 3.31 8.89
N LYS A 41 -0.77 4.47 8.30
CA LYS A 41 0.20 4.65 7.24
C LYS A 41 1.59 4.15 7.64
N ILE A 42 2.11 4.61 8.77
CA ILE A 42 3.45 4.22 9.26
C ILE A 42 3.53 2.70 9.47
N ILE A 43 2.48 2.08 10.02
CA ILE A 43 2.44 0.64 10.23
C ILE A 43 2.50 -0.11 8.89
N ILE A 44 1.68 0.30 7.94
CA ILE A 44 1.62 -0.35 6.61
C ILE A 44 2.94 -0.17 5.86
N GLU A 45 3.53 1.02 5.86
CA GLU A 45 4.85 1.28 5.29
C GLU A 45 5.94 0.43 5.97
N GLY A 46 5.90 0.31 7.29
CA GLY A 46 6.82 -0.53 8.07
C GLY A 46 6.73 -2.00 7.67
N ILE A 47 5.52 -2.53 7.50
CA ILE A 47 5.28 -3.90 7.03
C ILE A 47 5.84 -4.09 5.61
N ALA A 48 5.60 -3.15 4.70
CA ALA A 48 6.10 -3.21 3.33
C ALA A 48 7.64 -3.26 3.28
N ILE A 49 8.29 -2.37 4.04
CA ILE A 49 9.76 -2.33 4.14
C ILE A 49 10.31 -3.62 4.75
N PHE A 50 9.63 -4.16 5.76
CA PHE A 50 10.05 -5.40 6.42
C PHE A 50 9.97 -6.60 5.46
N ILE A 51 8.88 -6.76 4.72
CA ILE A 51 8.71 -7.80 3.70
C ILE A 51 9.82 -7.69 2.65
N LEU A 52 10.08 -6.50 2.15
CA LEU A 52 11.11 -6.25 1.15
C LEU A 52 12.51 -6.59 1.68
N ALA A 53 12.83 -6.17 2.91
CA ALA A 53 14.11 -6.45 3.54
C ALA A 53 14.35 -7.96 3.71
N LEU A 54 13.34 -8.71 4.15
CA LEU A 54 13.42 -10.17 4.27
C LEU A 54 13.64 -10.84 2.92
N ALA A 55 12.94 -10.39 1.87
CA ALA A 55 13.10 -10.92 0.52
C ALA A 55 14.50 -10.69 -0.03
N ILE A 56 15.06 -9.49 0.17
CA ILE A 56 16.43 -9.16 -0.24
C ILE A 56 17.44 -10.01 0.51
N ILE A 57 17.32 -10.15 1.84
CA ILE A 57 18.22 -10.98 2.65
C ILE A 57 18.15 -12.43 2.20
N LYS A 58 16.95 -12.97 1.92
CA LYS A 58 16.78 -14.33 1.40
C LYS A 58 17.45 -14.49 0.05
N ALA A 59 17.24 -13.56 -0.88
CA ALA A 59 17.85 -13.55 -2.21
C ALA A 59 19.39 -13.54 -2.13
N ILE A 60 19.96 -12.69 -1.28
CA ILE A 60 21.41 -12.61 -1.07
C ILE A 60 21.95 -13.91 -0.49
N LYS A 61 21.30 -14.49 0.51
CA LYS A 61 21.70 -15.77 1.10
C LYS A 61 21.67 -16.90 0.07
N GLU A 62 20.65 -16.97 -0.76
CA GLU A 62 20.56 -18.00 -1.80
C GLU A 62 21.62 -17.83 -2.89
N LEU A 63 21.97 -16.61 -3.24
CA LEU A 63 23.05 -16.33 -4.18
C LEU A 63 24.44 -16.64 -3.62
N LEU A 64 24.71 -16.30 -2.34
CA LEU A 64 26.05 -16.43 -1.75
C LEU A 64 26.32 -17.81 -1.14
N PHE A 65 25.35 -18.41 -0.46
CA PHE A 65 25.62 -19.54 0.45
C PHE A 65 25.26 -20.91 -0.11
N ARG A 66 24.51 -21.00 -1.22
CA ARG A 66 24.01 -22.30 -1.66
C ARG A 66 24.92 -22.98 -2.67
N ASN A 67 25.36 -24.15 -2.27
CA ASN A 67 26.32 -25.07 -2.87
C ASN A 67 26.07 -25.41 -4.34
N ARG A 68 27.12 -25.65 -5.10
CA ARG A 68 27.32 -25.83 -6.54
C ARG A 68 26.53 -26.96 -7.26
N ARG A 69 25.45 -27.51 -6.71
CA ARG A 69 24.80 -28.74 -7.24
C ARG A 69 23.54 -28.54 -8.09
N MET A 70 23.03 -27.34 -8.24
CA MET A 70 21.89 -27.06 -9.15
C MET A 70 22.32 -26.13 -10.28
N ASP A 71 21.72 -26.27 -11.44
CA ASP A 71 21.98 -25.40 -12.59
C ASP A 71 21.78 -23.92 -12.22
N ARG A 72 22.78 -23.11 -12.57
CA ARG A 72 22.86 -21.69 -12.19
C ARG A 72 21.69 -20.88 -12.73
N GLU A 73 21.18 -21.25 -13.89
CA GLU A 73 20.06 -20.56 -14.55
C GLU A 73 18.72 -20.80 -13.83
N GLU A 74 18.48 -22.02 -13.37
CA GLU A 74 17.24 -22.37 -12.66
C GLU A 74 17.15 -21.67 -11.30
N LYS A 75 18.27 -21.51 -10.61
CA LYS A 75 18.36 -20.76 -9.34
C LYS A 75 18.13 -19.27 -9.52
N LEU A 76 18.74 -18.67 -10.51
CA LEU A 76 18.56 -17.24 -10.80
C LEU A 76 17.09 -16.95 -11.13
N SER A 77 16.44 -17.80 -11.91
CA SER A 77 15.02 -17.68 -12.23
C SER A 77 14.16 -17.77 -10.96
N GLN A 78 14.46 -18.67 -10.02
CA GLN A 78 13.70 -18.82 -8.80
C GLN A 78 13.89 -17.65 -7.83
N VAL A 79 15.12 -17.15 -7.66
CA VAL A 79 15.42 -15.98 -6.83
C VAL A 79 14.72 -14.73 -7.40
N ARG A 80 14.74 -14.56 -8.73
CA ARG A 80 14.03 -13.45 -9.40
C ARG A 80 12.51 -13.53 -9.19
N LEU A 81 11.93 -14.73 -9.28
CA LEU A 81 10.53 -14.96 -9.03
C LEU A 81 10.15 -14.59 -7.58
N ASP A 82 10.84 -15.16 -6.60
CA ASP A 82 10.59 -14.91 -5.18
C ASP A 82 10.76 -13.42 -4.83
N LEU A 83 11.79 -12.78 -5.37
CA LEU A 83 12.03 -11.36 -5.17
C LEU A 83 10.97 -10.50 -5.87
N GLY A 84 10.56 -10.85 -7.08
CA GLY A 84 9.53 -10.15 -7.83
C GLY A 84 8.18 -10.17 -7.13
N VAL A 85 7.76 -11.32 -6.60
CA VAL A 85 6.52 -11.45 -5.81
C VAL A 85 6.57 -10.61 -4.54
N ALA A 86 7.69 -10.63 -3.83
CA ALA A 86 7.85 -9.84 -2.61
C ALA A 86 7.87 -8.32 -2.90
N LEU A 87 8.47 -7.90 -4.02
CA LEU A 87 8.44 -6.51 -4.48
C LEU A 87 7.02 -6.07 -4.83
N ALA A 88 6.27 -6.88 -5.59
CA ALA A 88 4.88 -6.60 -5.94
C ALA A 88 4.02 -6.43 -4.68
N LEU A 89 4.09 -7.36 -3.74
CA LEU A 89 3.37 -7.29 -2.48
C LEU A 89 3.75 -6.05 -1.65
N SER A 90 5.03 -5.73 -1.55
CA SER A 90 5.48 -4.52 -0.84
C SER A 90 4.95 -3.24 -1.48
N LEU A 91 4.89 -3.18 -2.81
CA LEU A 91 4.31 -2.06 -3.55
C LEU A 91 2.80 -1.92 -3.32
N GLU A 92 2.06 -3.02 -3.17
CA GLU A 92 0.63 -3.01 -2.83
C GLU A 92 0.39 -2.42 -1.44
N PHE A 93 1.19 -2.81 -0.44
CA PHE A 93 1.12 -2.21 0.89
C PHE A 93 1.45 -0.71 0.89
N LEU A 94 2.50 -0.31 0.15
CA LEU A 94 2.84 1.10 0.01
C LEU A 94 1.72 1.90 -0.68
N LEU A 95 1.07 1.34 -1.70
CA LEU A 95 -0.08 1.96 -2.35
C LEU A 95 -1.25 2.13 -1.36
N ALA A 96 -1.55 1.12 -0.56
CA ALA A 96 -2.60 1.20 0.45
C ALA A 96 -2.31 2.30 1.49
N ALA A 97 -1.05 2.45 1.94
CA ALA A 97 -0.63 3.51 2.84
C ALA A 97 -0.83 4.91 2.24
N ASP A 98 -0.54 5.07 0.96
CA ASP A 98 -0.72 6.34 0.25
C ASP A 98 -2.21 6.71 0.09
N ILE A 99 -3.08 5.72 -0.17
CA ILE A 99 -4.54 5.92 -0.23
C ILE A 99 -5.07 6.39 1.12
N VAL A 100 -4.65 5.78 2.22
CA VAL A 100 -5.04 6.19 3.58
C VAL A 100 -4.60 7.63 3.85
N ALA A 101 -3.37 7.99 3.49
CA ALA A 101 -2.86 9.35 3.67
C ALA A 101 -3.64 10.41 2.88
N THR A 102 -4.06 10.08 1.65
CA THR A 102 -4.82 10.99 0.79
C THR A 102 -6.26 11.18 1.25
N ALA A 103 -6.87 10.15 1.82
CA ALA A 103 -8.26 10.19 2.28
C ALA A 103 -8.47 11.20 3.41
N VAL A 104 -7.43 11.48 4.20
CA VAL A 104 -7.52 12.31 5.41
C VAL A 104 -7.06 13.74 5.19
N SER A 105 -6.21 14.01 4.19
CA SER A 105 -5.71 15.37 3.89
C SER A 105 -5.79 15.70 2.40
N PRO A 106 -6.99 16.00 1.89
CA PRO A 106 -7.20 16.26 0.47
C PRO A 106 -6.71 17.66 0.09
N SER A 107 -5.46 17.78 -0.34
CA SER A 107 -4.98 18.95 -1.06
C SER A 107 -4.69 18.58 -2.51
N TRP A 108 -5.00 19.46 -3.46
CA TRP A 108 -4.78 19.19 -4.88
C TRP A 108 -3.31 18.89 -5.22
N ASP A 109 -2.38 19.53 -4.53
CA ASP A 109 -0.94 19.25 -4.66
C ASP A 109 -0.59 17.85 -4.13
N ALA A 110 -1.11 17.47 -2.97
CA ALA A 110 -0.93 16.14 -2.40
C ALA A 110 -1.56 15.05 -3.29
N VAL A 111 -2.78 15.27 -3.77
CA VAL A 111 -3.47 14.36 -4.69
C VAL A 111 -2.70 14.20 -6.00
N GLY A 112 -2.19 15.30 -6.56
CA GLY A 112 -1.38 15.26 -7.78
C GLY A 112 -0.07 14.49 -7.62
N LYS A 113 0.66 14.69 -6.54
CA LYS A 113 1.88 13.94 -6.19
C LYS A 113 1.59 12.45 -6.00
N LEU A 114 0.52 12.14 -5.27
CA LEU A 114 0.11 10.75 -5.04
C LEU A 114 -0.34 10.07 -6.31
N ALA A 115 -1.10 10.73 -7.17
CA ALA A 115 -1.49 10.18 -8.46
C ALA A 115 -0.28 9.85 -9.33
N ALA A 116 0.74 10.71 -9.36
CA ALA A 116 1.97 10.48 -10.09
C ALA A 116 2.75 9.28 -9.51
N ILE A 117 2.94 9.23 -8.19
CA ILE A 117 3.65 8.13 -7.52
C ILE A 117 2.88 6.82 -7.67
N SER A 118 1.55 6.82 -7.46
CA SER A 118 0.69 5.66 -7.67
C SER A 118 0.72 5.17 -9.12
N GLY A 119 0.70 6.08 -10.08
CA GLY A 119 0.82 5.73 -11.50
C GLY A 119 2.13 5.01 -11.81
N ILE A 120 3.26 5.53 -11.33
CA ILE A 120 4.57 4.90 -11.49
C ILE A 120 4.60 3.53 -10.80
N ARG A 121 4.10 3.41 -9.58
CA ARG A 121 4.04 2.15 -8.83
C ARG A 121 3.15 1.12 -9.53
N THR A 122 1.97 1.51 -9.98
CA THR A 122 1.05 0.63 -10.71
C THR A 122 1.69 0.13 -12.00
N PHE A 123 2.39 1.00 -12.71
CA PHE A 123 3.15 0.63 -13.91
C PHE A 123 4.24 -0.40 -13.59
N LEU A 124 5.05 -0.14 -12.55
CA LEU A 124 6.09 -1.07 -12.11
C LEU A 124 5.51 -2.41 -11.66
N ASN A 125 4.41 -2.40 -10.90
CA ASN A 125 3.73 -3.61 -10.44
C ASN A 125 3.21 -4.45 -11.62
N TYR A 126 2.60 -3.81 -12.62
CA TYR A 126 2.15 -4.47 -13.83
C TYR A 126 3.30 -5.17 -14.58
N PHE A 127 4.45 -4.51 -14.72
CA PHE A 127 5.62 -5.11 -15.36
C PHE A 127 6.22 -6.26 -14.56
N LEU A 128 6.33 -6.08 -13.23
CA LEU A 128 6.81 -7.13 -12.32
C LEU A 128 5.89 -8.36 -12.35
N GLU A 129 4.58 -8.17 -12.27
CA GLU A 129 3.60 -9.27 -12.34
C GLU A 129 3.68 -10.02 -13.66
N ARG A 130 3.88 -9.31 -14.77
CA ARG A 130 4.07 -9.91 -16.08
C ARG A 130 5.34 -10.74 -16.14
N GLU A 131 6.47 -10.20 -15.68
CA GLU A 131 7.76 -10.90 -15.65
C GLU A 131 7.70 -12.14 -14.75
N VAL A 132 7.08 -12.02 -13.59
CA VAL A 132 6.86 -13.15 -12.65
C VAL A 132 6.02 -14.24 -13.32
N ARG A 133 4.96 -13.90 -13.99
CA ARG A 133 4.08 -14.84 -14.70
C ARG A 133 4.79 -15.57 -15.83
N ASP A 134 5.58 -14.84 -16.61
CA ASP A 134 6.37 -15.42 -17.70
C ASP A 134 7.40 -16.42 -17.16
N LEU A 135 8.07 -16.11 -16.06
CA LEU A 135 9.00 -17.02 -15.37
C LEU A 135 8.30 -18.26 -14.78
N GLU A 136 7.10 -18.12 -14.24
CA GLU A 136 6.31 -19.26 -13.75
C GLU A 136 5.89 -20.21 -14.88
N LEU A 137 5.48 -19.67 -16.02
CA LEU A 137 5.10 -20.46 -17.18
C LEU A 137 6.31 -21.23 -17.72
N GLU A 138 7.45 -20.59 -17.86
CA GLU A 138 8.70 -21.24 -18.29
C GLU A 138 9.11 -22.38 -17.34
N LYS A 139 8.97 -22.18 -16.04
CA LYS A 139 9.26 -23.20 -15.03
C LYS A 139 8.29 -24.38 -15.11
N ARG A 140 7.01 -24.15 -15.38
CA ARG A 140 6.01 -25.20 -15.58
C ARG A 140 6.31 -26.02 -16.84
N GLU A 141 6.66 -25.36 -17.91
CA GLU A 141 6.99 -26.01 -19.19
C GLU A 141 8.24 -26.90 -19.07
N LYS A 142 9.29 -26.41 -18.42
CA LYS A 142 10.50 -27.20 -18.12
C LYS A 142 10.20 -28.44 -17.26
N ARG A 143 9.33 -28.32 -16.27
CA ARG A 143 8.89 -29.47 -15.43
C ARG A 143 8.14 -30.51 -16.24
N LEU A 144 7.21 -30.10 -17.09
CA LEU A 144 6.44 -31.03 -17.93
C LEU A 144 7.34 -31.77 -18.92
N LYS A 145 8.33 -31.06 -19.49
CA LYS A 145 9.29 -31.65 -20.43
C LYS A 145 10.19 -32.70 -19.78
N ASN A 146 10.63 -32.45 -18.54
CA ASN A 146 11.42 -33.43 -17.80
C ASN A 146 10.64 -34.71 -17.48
N ILE A 147 9.36 -34.58 -17.08
CA ILE A 147 8.48 -35.72 -16.79
C ILE A 147 8.23 -36.54 -18.06
N SER A 148 8.09 -35.89 -19.22
CA SER A 148 7.84 -36.60 -20.50
C SER A 148 9.10 -37.28 -21.06
N THR A 149 10.28 -36.94 -20.55
CA THR A 149 11.55 -37.56 -20.98
C THR A 149 11.94 -38.77 -20.12
N GLU A 150 11.39 -38.85 -18.91
CA GLU A 150 11.61 -39.96 -17.96
C GLU A 150 10.58 -41.09 -18.09
N ALA A 151 9.52 -40.87 -18.87
CA ALA A 151 8.46 -41.88 -19.16
C ALA A 151 8.68 -42.58 -20.50
#